data_51e7dec87c2375c59e438d4dd95963d3
#
_entry.id   51e7dec87c2375c59e438d4dd95963d3
#
_cell.length_a   1.000
_cell.length_b   1.000
_cell.length_c   1.000
_cell.angle_alpha   90.00
_cell.angle_beta   90.00
_cell.angle_gamma   90.00
#
_symmetry.space_group_name_H-M   'P 1'
#
loop_
_entity.id
_entity.type
_entity.pdbx_description
1 polymer ?
#
loop_
_entity_poly.entity_id
_entity_poly.type
_entity_poly.pdbx_seq_one_letter_code
_entity_poly.pdbx_strand_id
1 'polypeptide(L)'
;MSLNFKRSALTAVLAILFSCTAVPKEYSADLAPNVRHQDIAQAIKKLTELGVPLQKDPKGDVRWIEAKKGELKDESMGLLPCLPKLEWLEIANSVLSQEGMKHLGKCTALKRLYIHDISLEGGEELAWISNLKQLESLSLQRTQIDGGFLKYLNTIDSLKVLNLSGNSITDEDMAQIARFKNLEVLALADTQITGSGISEIKGMARLNELNIENCSIQDDDLSFFLSMPNLRIVYAEGCHLSDFAIGGIVSRYPSLAIFR
;
A
#
# COMPACT_ATOMS: atom_id res chain seq x y z
N MET A 1 8.84 -36.45 0.01
CA MET A 1 8.08 -35.71 1.04
C MET A 1 8.12 -34.24 0.59
N SER A 2 7.13 -33.82 -0.18
CA SER A 2 7.03 -32.46 -0.73
C SER A 2 6.13 -31.63 0.19
N LEU A 3 6.73 -30.69 0.93
CA LEU A 3 5.97 -29.70 1.66
C LEU A 3 5.52 -28.61 0.69
N ASN A 4 4.21 -28.60 0.43
CA ASN A 4 3.52 -27.53 -0.29
C ASN A 4 3.65 -26.20 0.46
N PHE A 5 4.59 -25.34 0.05
CA PHE A 5 4.60 -23.93 0.39
C PHE A 5 3.94 -23.13 -0.75
N LYS A 6 2.63 -23.24 -0.88
CA LYS A 6 1.84 -22.21 -1.57
C LYS A 6 1.63 -21.05 -0.59
N ARG A 7 2.63 -20.21 -0.42
CA ARG A 7 2.46 -18.87 0.13
C ARG A 7 2.39 -17.93 -1.07
N SER A 8 1.21 -17.45 -1.40
CA SER A 8 1.06 -16.37 -2.38
C SER A 8 1.88 -15.16 -1.92
N ALA A 9 2.46 -14.40 -2.85
CA ALA A 9 3.19 -13.16 -2.56
C ALA A 9 2.37 -12.16 -1.74
N LEU A 10 1.04 -12.25 -1.82
CA LEU A 10 0.12 -11.51 -0.96
C LEU A 10 0.42 -11.73 0.54
N THR A 11 0.82 -12.97 0.91
CA THR A 11 1.18 -13.31 2.30
C THR A 11 2.56 -12.77 2.66
N ALA A 12 3.49 -12.64 1.70
CA ALA A 12 4.82 -12.10 1.94
C ALA A 12 4.80 -10.57 2.06
N VAL A 13 4.08 -9.86 1.19
CA VAL A 13 3.84 -8.40 1.33
C VAL A 13 3.12 -8.09 2.64
N LEU A 14 2.15 -8.92 3.04
CA LEU A 14 1.51 -8.82 4.35
C LEU A 14 2.48 -9.17 5.50
N ALA A 15 3.40 -10.12 5.33
CA ALA A 15 4.34 -10.51 6.39
C ALA A 15 5.34 -9.39 6.73
N ILE A 16 5.81 -8.62 5.75
CA ILE A 16 6.66 -7.44 5.98
C ILE A 16 5.84 -6.32 6.63
N LEU A 17 4.57 -6.16 6.27
CA LEU A 17 3.65 -5.23 6.91
C LEU A 17 3.39 -5.60 8.39
N PHE A 18 3.49 -6.88 8.77
CA PHE A 18 3.33 -7.36 10.14
C PHE A 18 4.65 -7.45 10.95
N SER A 19 5.83 -7.48 10.31
CA SER A 19 7.10 -7.63 11.04
C SER A 19 7.60 -6.36 11.72
N CYS A 20 6.95 -5.20 11.49
CA CYS A 20 7.29 -3.96 12.17
C CYS A 20 6.52 -3.83 13.51
N THR A 21 6.76 -4.77 14.44
CA THR A 21 6.20 -4.76 15.82
C THR A 21 6.99 -3.91 16.79
N ALA A 22 7.63 -2.84 16.36
CA ALA A 22 8.15 -1.84 17.28
C ALA A 22 7.12 -0.71 17.40
N VAL A 23 6.34 -0.72 18.48
CA VAL A 23 5.57 0.45 18.92
C VAL A 23 6.57 1.53 19.27
N PRO A 24 6.65 2.66 18.54
CA PRO A 24 7.51 3.75 18.93
C PRO A 24 6.96 4.35 20.23
N LYS A 25 7.84 4.48 21.22
CA LYS A 25 7.58 5.26 22.43
C LYS A 25 7.43 6.74 22.05
N GLU A 26 6.37 7.33 22.57
CA GLU A 26 6.15 8.76 22.74
C GLU A 26 6.21 9.66 21.49
N TYR A 27 5.03 9.96 20.96
CA TYR A 27 4.76 11.22 20.27
C TYR A 27 3.52 11.84 20.91
N SER A 28 3.69 13.04 21.49
CA SER A 28 2.57 13.92 21.80
C SER A 28 2.02 14.44 20.46
N ALA A 29 1.04 13.75 19.92
CA ALA A 29 0.31 14.24 18.75
C ALA A 29 -0.62 15.35 19.23
N ASP A 30 -0.37 16.57 18.81
CA ASP A 30 -1.36 17.63 18.85
C ASP A 30 -2.62 17.12 18.15
N LEU A 31 -3.74 17.10 18.86
CA LEU A 31 -5.04 16.73 18.35
C LEU A 31 -5.36 17.58 17.12
N ALA A 32 -5.95 17.01 16.09
CA ALA A 32 -6.59 17.77 15.03
C ALA A 32 -7.44 18.88 15.69
N PRO A 33 -7.25 20.14 15.31
CA PRO A 33 -7.51 21.30 16.18
C PRO A 33 -8.98 21.57 16.55
N ASN A 34 -9.91 20.60 16.55
CA ASN A 34 -11.29 20.83 16.96
C ASN A 34 -12.12 19.57 17.31
N VAL A 35 -11.53 18.41 17.62
CA VAL A 35 -12.31 17.24 17.99
C VAL A 35 -12.49 17.18 19.52
N ARG A 36 -13.73 17.31 20.01
CA ARG A 36 -14.06 17.25 21.44
C ARG A 36 -14.13 15.80 21.92
N HIS A 37 -13.83 15.55 23.20
CA HIS A 37 -13.93 14.20 23.80
C HIS A 37 -15.32 13.57 23.64
N GLN A 38 -16.38 14.37 23.66
CA GLN A 38 -17.74 13.90 23.44
C GLN A 38 -17.94 13.38 22.00
N ASP A 39 -17.35 14.04 21.01
CA ASP A 39 -17.43 13.64 19.59
C ASP A 39 -16.70 12.30 19.37
N ILE A 40 -15.55 12.10 20.02
CA ILE A 40 -14.81 10.83 19.98
C ILE A 40 -15.65 9.69 20.58
N ALA A 41 -16.20 9.89 21.79
CA ALA A 41 -16.99 8.87 22.47
C ALA A 41 -18.25 8.49 21.66
N GLN A 42 -18.91 9.49 21.08
CA GLN A 42 -20.09 9.29 20.24
C GLN A 42 -19.74 8.56 18.94
N ALA A 43 -18.62 8.91 18.29
CA ALA A 43 -18.15 8.24 17.07
C ALA A 43 -17.81 6.77 17.36
N ILE A 44 -17.07 6.48 18.43
CA ILE A 44 -16.75 5.12 18.86
C ILE A 44 -18.02 4.31 19.11
N LYS A 45 -18.98 4.86 19.86
CA LYS A 45 -20.25 4.20 20.13
C LYS A 45 -20.97 3.84 18.84
N LYS A 46 -21.15 4.82 17.94
CA LYS A 46 -21.89 4.63 16.70
C LYS A 46 -21.19 3.65 15.76
N LEU A 47 -19.86 3.72 15.62
CA LEU A 47 -19.09 2.76 14.82
C LEU A 47 -19.20 1.34 15.38
N THR A 48 -19.20 1.19 16.72
CA THR A 48 -19.41 -0.11 17.37
C THR A 48 -20.81 -0.66 17.11
N GLU A 49 -21.85 0.19 17.19
CA GLU A 49 -23.24 -0.18 16.87
C GLU A 49 -23.41 -0.60 15.41
N LEU A 50 -22.62 -0.02 14.49
CA LEU A 50 -22.56 -0.40 13.08
C LEU A 50 -21.71 -1.67 12.81
N GLY A 51 -21.13 -2.27 13.85
CA GLY A 51 -20.34 -3.48 13.75
C GLY A 51 -18.92 -3.26 13.20
N VAL A 52 -18.42 -2.01 13.15
CA VAL A 52 -17.07 -1.71 12.69
C VAL A 52 -16.05 -2.21 13.72
N PRO A 53 -15.05 -3.04 13.32
CA PRO A 53 -14.06 -3.59 14.24
C PRO A 53 -13.02 -2.56 14.66
N LEU A 54 -13.19 -1.99 15.86
CA LEU A 54 -12.30 -0.99 16.43
C LEU A 54 -11.26 -1.62 17.34
N GLN A 55 -9.97 -1.38 17.09
CA GLN A 55 -8.88 -1.82 17.95
C GLN A 55 -8.28 -0.62 18.70
N LYS A 56 -8.14 -0.78 20.01
CA LYS A 56 -7.72 0.28 20.92
C LYS A 56 -6.34 -0.01 21.50
N ASP A 57 -5.58 1.04 21.74
CA ASP A 57 -4.36 0.95 22.53
C ASP A 57 -4.66 0.80 24.05
N PRO A 58 -3.63 0.56 24.90
CA PRO A 58 -3.82 0.44 26.35
C PRO A 58 -4.41 1.69 27.03
N LYS A 59 -4.40 2.85 26.37
CA LYS A 59 -5.01 4.10 26.85
C LYS A 59 -6.48 4.22 26.45
N GLY A 60 -6.99 3.27 25.62
CA GLY A 60 -8.37 3.26 25.15
C GLY A 60 -8.58 4.05 23.85
N ASP A 61 -7.52 4.60 23.24
CA ASP A 61 -7.62 5.30 21.97
C ASP A 61 -7.73 4.32 20.80
N VAL A 62 -8.64 4.57 19.86
CA VAL A 62 -8.75 3.78 18.63
C VAL A 62 -7.56 4.09 17.72
N ARG A 63 -6.75 3.05 17.44
CA ARG A 63 -5.56 3.12 16.60
C ARG A 63 -5.72 2.40 15.27
N TRP A 64 -6.50 1.33 15.24
CA TRP A 64 -6.62 0.44 14.08
C TRP A 64 -8.08 0.10 13.80
N ILE A 65 -8.43 0.07 12.52
CA ILE A 65 -9.71 -0.42 12.01
C ILE A 65 -9.42 -1.37 10.84
N GLU A 66 -9.88 -2.61 10.93
CA GLU A 66 -9.76 -3.63 9.90
C GLU A 66 -11.15 -4.04 9.41
N ALA A 67 -11.75 -3.25 8.55
CA ALA A 67 -13.09 -3.47 7.99
C ALA A 67 -13.01 -4.23 6.66
N LYS A 68 -12.88 -5.57 6.73
CA LYS A 68 -12.61 -6.44 5.57
C LYS A 68 -13.85 -7.09 4.95
N LYS A 69 -15.02 -6.96 5.58
CA LYS A 69 -16.25 -7.65 5.18
C LYS A 69 -17.40 -6.69 4.84
N GLY A 70 -17.06 -5.48 4.40
CA GLY A 70 -18.05 -4.47 4.06
C GLY A 70 -18.70 -3.79 5.27
N GLU A 71 -18.01 -3.76 6.42
CA GLU A 71 -18.52 -3.13 7.63
C GLU A 71 -18.59 -1.60 7.53
N LEU A 72 -17.68 -0.99 6.74
CA LEU A 72 -17.71 0.45 6.53
C LEU A 72 -18.64 0.80 5.37
N LYS A 73 -19.50 1.77 5.61
CA LYS A 73 -20.44 2.35 4.66
C LYS A 73 -20.35 3.87 4.71
N ASP A 74 -20.89 4.56 3.72
CA ASP A 74 -20.83 6.03 3.65
C ASP A 74 -21.23 6.73 4.95
N GLU A 75 -22.28 6.24 5.62
CA GLU A 75 -22.74 6.78 6.91
C GLU A 75 -21.69 6.70 8.02
N SER A 76 -20.79 5.73 7.95
CA SER A 76 -19.71 5.54 8.93
C SER A 76 -18.45 6.32 8.59
N MET A 77 -18.22 6.62 7.31
CA MET A 77 -17.00 7.31 6.87
C MET A 77 -16.86 8.70 7.50
N GLY A 78 -17.96 9.43 7.65
CA GLY A 78 -17.98 10.75 8.31
C GLY A 78 -17.59 10.75 9.78
N LEU A 79 -17.58 9.57 10.44
CA LEU A 79 -17.19 9.41 11.84
C LEU A 79 -15.68 9.19 12.03
N LEU A 80 -14.98 8.70 11.00
CA LEU A 80 -13.55 8.39 11.08
C LEU A 80 -12.68 9.62 11.44
N PRO A 81 -12.94 10.83 10.93
CA PRO A 81 -12.22 12.03 11.34
C PRO A 81 -12.33 12.38 12.82
N CYS A 82 -13.34 11.84 13.52
CA CYS A 82 -13.47 12.00 14.99
C CYS A 82 -12.52 11.09 15.77
N LEU A 83 -11.70 10.27 15.10
CA LEU A 83 -10.71 9.38 15.70
C LEU A 83 -9.31 9.94 15.48
N PRO A 84 -8.85 10.92 16.27
CA PRO A 84 -7.65 11.70 15.99
C PRO A 84 -6.34 10.90 16.08
N LYS A 85 -6.41 9.68 16.64
CA LYS A 85 -5.26 8.78 16.77
C LYS A 85 -5.35 7.54 15.88
N LEU A 86 -6.23 7.55 14.90
CA LEU A 86 -6.37 6.46 13.94
C LEU A 86 -5.13 6.45 13.02
N GLU A 87 -4.28 5.44 13.18
CA GLU A 87 -3.02 5.29 12.45
C GLU A 87 -3.09 4.24 11.34
N TRP A 88 -3.97 3.26 11.47
CA TRP A 88 -4.13 2.21 10.47
C TRP A 88 -5.61 2.00 10.16
N LEU A 89 -5.91 2.03 8.87
CA LEU A 89 -7.23 1.75 8.34
C LEU A 89 -7.12 0.77 7.17
N GLU A 90 -7.84 -0.33 7.27
CA GLU A 90 -8.02 -1.28 6.19
C GLU A 90 -9.50 -1.40 5.84
N ILE A 91 -9.83 -1.25 4.57
CA ILE A 91 -11.18 -1.31 4.04
C ILE A 91 -11.18 -2.29 2.86
N ALA A 92 -12.06 -3.28 2.91
CA ALA A 92 -12.24 -4.19 1.78
C ALA A 92 -13.71 -4.59 1.61
N ASN A 93 -14.05 -4.99 0.37
CA ASN A 93 -15.39 -5.51 0.06
C ASN A 93 -16.54 -4.57 0.47
N SER A 94 -16.29 -3.26 0.47
CA SER A 94 -17.25 -2.23 0.81
C SER A 94 -17.76 -1.52 -0.45
N VAL A 95 -19.00 -1.05 -0.41
CA VAL A 95 -19.53 -0.15 -1.43
C VAL A 95 -19.52 1.25 -0.82
N LEU A 96 -18.60 2.09 -1.29
CA LEU A 96 -18.40 3.44 -0.79
C LEU A 96 -18.52 4.43 -1.94
N SER A 97 -19.21 5.54 -1.68
CA SER A 97 -19.25 6.65 -2.63
C SER A 97 -17.97 7.48 -2.55
N GLN A 98 -17.72 8.27 -3.58
CA GLN A 98 -16.64 9.25 -3.61
C GLN A 98 -16.74 10.24 -2.45
N GLU A 99 -17.95 10.69 -2.09
CA GLU A 99 -18.17 11.58 -0.95
C GLU A 99 -17.82 10.91 0.39
N GLY A 100 -18.17 9.63 0.56
CA GLY A 100 -17.73 8.85 1.71
C GLY A 100 -16.20 8.79 1.82
N MET A 101 -15.53 8.50 0.71
CA MET A 101 -14.06 8.39 0.65
C MET A 101 -13.35 9.72 0.95
N LYS A 102 -13.90 10.88 0.58
CA LYS A 102 -13.31 12.21 0.87
C LYS A 102 -13.10 12.47 2.36
N HIS A 103 -13.90 11.83 3.23
CA HIS A 103 -13.72 11.95 4.69
C HIS A 103 -12.35 11.44 5.15
N LEU A 104 -11.73 10.47 4.43
CA LEU A 104 -10.41 9.95 4.76
C LEU A 104 -9.33 11.03 4.73
N GLY A 105 -9.45 12.03 3.85
CA GLY A 105 -8.51 13.15 3.79
C GLY A 105 -8.43 14.00 5.07
N LYS A 106 -9.35 13.81 6.01
CA LYS A 106 -9.34 14.45 7.33
C LYS A 106 -8.70 13.59 8.42
N CYS A 107 -8.41 12.30 8.12
CA CYS A 107 -7.78 11.36 9.04
C CYS A 107 -6.24 11.51 8.99
N THR A 108 -5.71 12.67 9.31
CA THR A 108 -4.33 13.07 9.06
C THR A 108 -3.29 12.33 9.90
N ALA A 109 -3.71 11.56 10.92
CA ALA A 109 -2.84 10.69 11.71
C ALA A 109 -2.54 9.33 11.03
N LEU A 110 -3.21 9.03 9.90
CA LEU A 110 -3.01 7.77 9.18
C LEU A 110 -1.57 7.62 8.70
N LYS A 111 -0.99 6.49 9.07
CA LYS A 111 0.31 5.99 8.62
C LYS A 111 0.16 4.82 7.64
N ARG A 112 -0.92 4.06 7.76
CA ARG A 112 -1.22 2.90 6.90
C ARG A 112 -2.66 2.96 6.43
N LEU A 113 -2.85 2.97 5.11
CA LEU A 113 -4.16 2.96 4.48
C LEU A 113 -4.20 1.86 3.43
N TYR A 114 -5.09 0.89 3.64
CA TYR A 114 -5.29 -0.24 2.73
C TYR A 114 -6.74 -0.26 2.26
N ILE A 115 -6.92 -0.17 0.97
CA ILE A 115 -8.20 -0.23 0.29
C ILE A 115 -8.10 -1.33 -0.76
N HIS A 116 -8.92 -2.36 -0.63
CA HIS A 116 -8.86 -3.54 -1.48
C HIS A 116 -10.24 -3.91 -2.01
N ASP A 117 -10.28 -4.36 -3.26
CA ASP A 117 -11.51 -4.90 -3.85
C ASP A 117 -12.70 -3.92 -3.79
N ILE A 118 -12.41 -2.63 -4.01
CA ILE A 118 -13.38 -1.53 -4.07
C ILE A 118 -13.13 -0.74 -5.34
N SER A 119 -14.15 -0.52 -6.18
CA SER A 119 -13.99 0.34 -7.36
C SER A 119 -13.83 1.80 -6.96
N LEU A 120 -12.73 2.43 -7.41
CA LEU A 120 -12.42 3.86 -7.23
C LEU A 120 -12.43 4.61 -8.56
N GLU A 121 -12.94 3.98 -9.61
CA GLU A 121 -13.22 4.54 -10.96
C GLU A 121 -12.17 5.56 -11.45
N GLY A 122 -11.01 5.09 -11.90
CA GLY A 122 -9.95 5.88 -12.53
C GLY A 122 -9.05 6.68 -11.59
N GLY A 123 -9.44 6.90 -10.33
CA GLY A 123 -8.55 7.48 -9.31
C GLY A 123 -8.46 9.03 -9.29
N GLU A 124 -9.12 9.76 -10.18
CA GLU A 124 -9.10 11.25 -10.16
C GLU A 124 -9.69 11.83 -8.86
N GLU A 125 -10.60 11.11 -8.24
CA GLU A 125 -11.26 11.47 -6.98
C GLU A 125 -10.39 11.26 -5.74
N LEU A 126 -9.17 10.73 -5.90
CA LEU A 126 -8.25 10.43 -4.80
C LEU A 126 -7.42 11.64 -4.33
N ALA A 127 -7.74 12.86 -4.76
CA ALA A 127 -7.01 14.07 -4.37
C ALA A 127 -6.89 14.25 -2.84
N TRP A 128 -7.85 13.73 -2.07
CA TRP A 128 -7.84 13.77 -0.61
C TRP A 128 -6.64 13.04 0.02
N ILE A 129 -6.04 12.07 -0.68
CA ILE A 129 -4.84 11.36 -0.20
C ILE A 129 -3.69 12.33 0.05
N SER A 130 -3.59 13.40 -0.74
CA SER A 130 -2.54 14.41 -0.59
C SER A 130 -2.50 15.08 0.78
N ASN A 131 -3.58 14.99 1.58
CA ASN A 131 -3.64 15.51 2.94
C ASN A 131 -2.99 14.58 3.98
N LEU A 132 -2.77 13.30 3.64
CA LEU A 132 -2.26 12.28 4.55
C LEU A 132 -0.72 12.31 4.62
N LYS A 133 -0.15 13.39 5.15
CA LYS A 133 1.30 13.66 5.15
C LYS A 133 2.13 12.68 5.99
N GLN A 134 1.50 11.92 6.88
CA GLN A 134 2.18 10.90 7.70
C GLN A 134 2.10 9.49 7.10
N LEU A 135 1.50 9.36 5.89
CA LEU A 135 1.27 8.05 5.29
C LEU A 135 2.61 7.39 4.89
N GLU A 136 2.90 6.26 5.51
CA GLU A 136 4.09 5.45 5.26
C GLU A 136 3.78 4.25 4.35
N SER A 137 2.56 3.73 4.40
CA SER A 137 2.13 2.58 3.60
C SER A 137 0.76 2.81 3.00
N LEU A 138 0.68 2.69 1.67
CA LEU A 138 -0.54 2.78 0.88
C LEU A 138 -0.72 1.51 0.07
N SER A 139 -1.89 0.87 0.19
CA SER A 139 -2.33 -0.18 -0.72
C SER A 139 -3.67 0.18 -1.33
N LEU A 140 -3.72 0.15 -2.66
CA LEU A 140 -4.93 0.34 -3.47
C LEU A 140 -5.11 -0.87 -4.40
N GLN A 141 -5.00 -2.08 -3.84
CA GLN A 141 -5.01 -3.31 -4.61
C GLN A 141 -6.41 -3.60 -5.17
N ARG A 142 -6.50 -3.91 -6.48
CA ARG A 142 -7.74 -4.23 -7.18
C ARG A 142 -8.84 -3.19 -6.98
N THR A 143 -8.49 -1.92 -7.20
CA THR A 143 -9.40 -0.79 -7.02
C THR A 143 -9.78 -0.10 -8.33
N GLN A 144 -9.39 -0.68 -9.48
CA GLN A 144 -9.72 -0.19 -10.82
C GLN A 144 -9.21 1.24 -11.11
N ILE A 145 -8.10 1.62 -10.47
CA ILE A 145 -7.43 2.90 -10.74
C ILE A 145 -6.44 2.78 -11.90
N ASP A 146 -6.13 3.91 -12.50
CA ASP A 146 -5.00 4.12 -13.40
C ASP A 146 -3.91 4.97 -12.74
N GLY A 147 -2.83 5.26 -13.47
CA GLY A 147 -1.72 6.06 -12.95
C GLY A 147 -2.02 7.55 -12.70
N GLY A 148 -3.15 8.06 -13.15
CA GLY A 148 -3.50 9.47 -13.01
C GLY A 148 -3.56 9.98 -11.57
N PHE A 149 -3.82 9.11 -10.61
CA PHE A 149 -3.85 9.47 -9.19
C PHE A 149 -2.45 9.67 -8.57
N LEU A 150 -1.39 9.15 -9.15
CA LEU A 150 -0.02 9.22 -8.61
C LEU A 150 0.44 10.65 -8.32
N LYS A 151 -0.07 11.62 -9.09
CA LYS A 151 0.19 13.05 -8.88
C LYS A 151 -0.16 13.53 -7.46
N TYR A 152 -1.16 12.89 -6.81
CA TYR A 152 -1.58 13.26 -5.45
C TYR A 152 -0.64 12.73 -4.38
N LEU A 153 0.20 11.74 -4.70
CA LEU A 153 1.21 11.20 -3.79
C LEU A 153 2.50 12.03 -3.75
N ASN A 154 2.73 12.94 -4.71
CA ASN A 154 3.97 13.70 -4.84
C ASN A 154 4.33 14.56 -3.61
N THR A 155 3.39 14.78 -2.71
CA THR A 155 3.58 15.58 -1.50
C THR A 155 3.67 14.74 -0.22
N ILE A 156 3.81 13.40 -0.36
CA ILE A 156 3.86 12.44 0.75
C ILE A 156 5.27 11.85 0.80
N ASP A 157 6.20 12.61 1.40
CA ASP A 157 7.61 12.20 1.50
C ASP A 157 7.83 11.01 2.45
N SER A 158 6.84 10.71 3.32
CA SER A 158 6.90 9.60 4.27
C SER A 158 6.64 8.23 3.65
N LEU A 159 6.20 8.15 2.37
CA LEU A 159 5.77 6.91 1.75
C LEU A 159 6.95 5.95 1.52
N LYS A 160 6.84 4.74 2.10
CA LYS A 160 7.82 3.65 2.03
C LYS A 160 7.28 2.42 1.29
N VAL A 161 5.97 2.19 1.39
CA VAL A 161 5.31 1.03 0.82
C VAL A 161 4.17 1.48 -0.09
N LEU A 162 4.19 1.04 -1.34
CA LEU A 162 3.13 1.31 -2.32
C LEU A 162 2.72 0.01 -3.00
N ASN A 163 1.46 -0.38 -2.83
CA ASN A 163 0.88 -1.52 -3.52
C ASN A 163 -0.25 -1.07 -4.46
N LEU A 164 -0.02 -1.27 -5.75
CA LEU A 164 -0.94 -0.94 -6.85
C LEU A 164 -1.37 -2.18 -7.64
N SER A 165 -1.14 -3.37 -7.10
CA SER A 165 -1.41 -4.64 -7.79
C SER A 165 -2.87 -4.76 -8.24
N GLY A 166 -3.10 -5.37 -9.41
CA GLY A 166 -4.43 -5.59 -9.98
C GLY A 166 -5.12 -4.32 -10.45
N ASN A 167 -4.36 -3.32 -10.90
CA ASN A 167 -4.86 -2.05 -11.41
C ASN A 167 -4.33 -1.77 -12.84
N SER A 168 -4.86 -0.72 -13.48
CA SER A 168 -4.48 -0.33 -14.85
C SER A 168 -3.22 0.55 -14.87
N ILE A 169 -2.14 0.07 -14.23
CA ILE A 169 -0.83 0.75 -14.23
C ILE A 169 -0.02 0.29 -15.42
N THR A 170 0.59 1.24 -16.12
CA THR A 170 1.35 1.05 -17.36
C THR A 170 2.78 1.55 -17.25
N ASP A 171 3.61 1.29 -18.26
CA ASP A 171 4.99 1.79 -18.31
C ASP A 171 5.08 3.33 -18.26
N GLU A 172 4.06 4.04 -18.77
CA GLU A 172 4.02 5.50 -18.74
C GLU A 172 3.95 6.09 -17.31
N ASP A 173 3.41 5.31 -16.38
CA ASP A 173 3.25 5.71 -14.98
C ASP A 173 4.55 5.56 -14.18
N MET A 174 5.47 4.73 -14.66
CA MET A 174 6.67 4.34 -13.93
C MET A 174 7.64 5.49 -13.71
N ALA A 175 7.72 6.44 -14.64
CA ALA A 175 8.53 7.65 -14.48
C ALA A 175 8.03 8.52 -13.29
N GLN A 176 6.73 8.48 -13.01
CA GLN A 176 6.16 9.17 -11.85
C GLN A 176 6.41 8.38 -10.55
N ILE A 177 6.28 7.06 -10.57
CA ILE A 177 6.62 6.19 -9.44
C ILE A 177 8.09 6.35 -9.05
N ALA A 178 9.00 6.50 -10.02
CA ALA A 178 10.43 6.73 -9.79
C ALA A 178 10.76 8.00 -8.97
N ARG A 179 9.81 8.91 -8.79
CA ARG A 179 9.97 10.12 -7.96
C ARG A 179 9.85 9.84 -6.46
N PHE A 180 9.24 8.74 -6.05
CA PHE A 180 9.07 8.38 -4.65
C PHE A 180 10.38 7.84 -4.06
N LYS A 181 11.31 8.75 -3.74
CA LYS A 181 12.70 8.42 -3.38
C LYS A 181 12.86 7.64 -2.07
N ASN A 182 11.84 7.65 -1.22
CA ASN A 182 11.84 6.93 0.05
C ASN A 182 11.16 5.57 -0.03
N LEU A 183 10.69 5.17 -1.22
CA LEU A 183 10.00 3.89 -1.40
C LEU A 183 10.96 2.72 -1.21
N GLU A 184 10.56 1.80 -0.34
CA GLU A 184 11.28 0.57 0.02
C GLU A 184 10.62 -0.67 -0.57
N VAL A 185 9.29 -0.67 -0.67
CA VAL A 185 8.49 -1.78 -1.21
C VAL A 185 7.55 -1.26 -2.30
N LEU A 186 7.58 -1.88 -3.47
CA LEU A 186 6.69 -1.58 -4.59
C LEU A 186 6.04 -2.88 -5.09
N ALA A 187 4.70 -2.92 -5.11
CA ALA A 187 3.95 -4.02 -5.66
C ALA A 187 3.10 -3.57 -6.85
N LEU A 188 3.30 -4.25 -7.98
CA LEU A 188 2.70 -4.00 -9.29
C LEU A 188 2.21 -5.31 -9.93
N ALA A 189 1.94 -6.36 -9.13
CA ALA A 189 1.45 -7.62 -9.65
C ALA A 189 0.14 -7.44 -10.43
N ASP A 190 -0.09 -8.24 -11.46
CA ASP A 190 -1.30 -8.17 -12.29
C ASP A 190 -1.53 -6.77 -12.90
N THR A 191 -0.45 -6.09 -13.35
CA THR A 191 -0.50 -4.80 -14.04
C THR A 191 0.03 -4.92 -15.48
N GLN A 192 0.01 -3.81 -16.23
CA GLN A 192 0.45 -3.79 -17.63
C GLN A 192 1.92 -3.37 -17.78
N ILE A 193 2.74 -3.61 -16.73
CA ILE A 193 4.17 -3.26 -16.72
C ILE A 193 4.97 -4.24 -17.56
N THR A 194 5.93 -3.69 -18.32
CA THR A 194 6.94 -4.43 -19.08
C THR A 194 8.35 -4.07 -18.59
N GLY A 195 9.37 -4.64 -19.23
CA GLY A 195 10.76 -4.27 -18.99
C GLY A 195 11.05 -2.77 -19.20
N SER A 196 10.32 -2.12 -20.12
CA SER A 196 10.44 -0.67 -20.33
C SER A 196 10.09 0.11 -19.06
N GLY A 197 8.98 -0.24 -18.41
CA GLY A 197 8.58 0.39 -17.14
C GLY A 197 9.59 0.11 -16.01
N ILE A 198 10.12 -1.12 -15.93
CA ILE A 198 11.16 -1.45 -14.94
C ILE A 198 12.42 -0.59 -15.15
N SER A 199 12.76 -0.29 -16.38
CA SER A 199 13.92 0.56 -16.69
C SER A 199 13.82 1.97 -16.11
N GLU A 200 12.61 2.51 -15.96
CA GLU A 200 12.36 3.85 -15.38
C GLU A 200 12.68 3.92 -13.88
N ILE A 201 12.49 2.82 -13.16
CA ILE A 201 12.70 2.76 -11.70
C ILE A 201 14.11 2.28 -11.30
N LYS A 202 15.00 2.00 -12.23
CA LYS A 202 16.38 1.49 -11.97
C LYS A 202 17.21 2.34 -11.01
N GLY A 203 16.89 3.62 -10.85
CA GLY A 203 17.59 4.54 -9.96
C GLY A 203 16.98 4.66 -8.56
N MET A 204 16.00 3.84 -8.19
CA MET A 204 15.35 3.89 -6.86
C MET A 204 16.27 3.27 -5.80
N ALA A 205 17.06 4.13 -5.16
CA ALA A 205 18.14 3.69 -4.28
C ALA A 205 17.67 3.01 -2.98
N ARG A 206 16.43 3.22 -2.54
CA ARG A 206 15.88 2.60 -1.32
C ARG A 206 15.04 1.38 -1.57
N LEU A 207 14.65 1.11 -2.82
CA LEU A 207 13.82 -0.03 -3.14
C LEU A 207 14.54 -1.33 -2.79
N ASN A 208 13.96 -2.12 -1.90
CA ASN A 208 14.48 -3.40 -1.46
C ASN A 208 13.61 -4.59 -1.85
N GLU A 209 12.31 -4.35 -2.10
CA GLU A 209 11.36 -5.38 -2.50
C GLU A 209 10.49 -4.90 -3.66
N LEU A 210 10.38 -5.74 -4.70
CA LEU A 210 9.60 -5.49 -5.89
C LEU A 210 8.72 -6.70 -6.20
N ASN A 211 7.41 -6.50 -6.27
CA ASN A 211 6.48 -7.52 -6.75
C ASN A 211 5.96 -7.13 -8.14
N ILE A 212 6.24 -8.00 -9.13
CA ILE A 212 5.85 -7.88 -10.53
C ILE A 212 5.21 -9.18 -11.05
N GLU A 213 4.61 -9.97 -10.15
CA GLU A 213 3.93 -11.20 -10.54
C GLU A 213 2.91 -10.94 -11.64
N ASN A 214 2.83 -11.85 -12.61
CA ASN A 214 1.93 -11.75 -13.77
C ASN A 214 2.13 -10.49 -14.64
N CYS A 215 3.32 -9.87 -14.61
CA CYS A 215 3.69 -8.78 -15.51
C CYS A 215 4.45 -9.31 -16.74
N SER A 216 4.52 -8.51 -17.80
CA SER A 216 5.19 -8.89 -19.05
C SER A 216 6.72 -8.65 -19.00
N ILE A 217 7.40 -9.33 -18.08
CA ILE A 217 8.85 -9.23 -17.87
C ILE A 217 9.54 -10.45 -18.46
N GLN A 218 10.68 -10.24 -19.13
CA GLN A 218 11.45 -11.26 -19.86
C GLN A 218 12.90 -11.33 -19.36
N ASP A 219 13.64 -12.35 -19.81
CA ASP A 219 15.02 -12.58 -19.38
C ASP A 219 15.95 -11.38 -19.58
N ASP A 220 15.82 -10.65 -20.69
CA ASP A 220 16.65 -9.47 -20.98
C ASP A 220 16.43 -8.32 -19.99
N ASP A 221 15.26 -8.27 -19.37
CA ASP A 221 14.89 -7.21 -18.41
C ASP A 221 15.54 -7.40 -17.03
N LEU A 222 16.02 -8.61 -16.71
CA LEU A 222 16.66 -8.91 -15.43
C LEU A 222 17.88 -8.01 -15.16
N SER A 223 18.54 -7.51 -16.21
CA SER A 223 19.67 -6.59 -16.09
C SER A 223 19.31 -5.27 -15.39
N PHE A 224 18.05 -4.83 -15.44
CA PHE A 224 17.60 -3.61 -14.79
C PHE A 224 17.61 -3.74 -13.27
N PHE A 225 17.33 -4.94 -12.72
CA PHE A 225 17.34 -5.16 -11.27
C PHE A 225 18.73 -4.93 -10.66
N LEU A 226 19.79 -5.17 -11.44
CA LEU A 226 21.18 -4.97 -11.01
C LEU A 226 21.53 -3.48 -10.83
N SER A 227 20.74 -2.60 -11.39
CA SER A 227 20.91 -1.14 -11.28
C SER A 227 20.19 -0.55 -10.05
N MET A 228 19.54 -1.40 -9.25
CA MET A 228 18.85 -1.04 -8.01
C MET A 228 19.69 -1.51 -6.80
N PRO A 229 20.49 -0.63 -6.15
CA PRO A 229 21.58 -1.04 -5.26
C PRO A 229 21.11 -1.77 -3.98
N ASN A 230 19.91 -1.52 -3.56
CA ASN A 230 19.35 -2.13 -2.35
C ASN A 230 18.25 -3.18 -2.62
N LEU A 231 17.98 -3.50 -3.88
CA LEU A 231 16.99 -4.53 -4.21
C LEU A 231 17.47 -5.90 -3.71
N ARG A 232 16.63 -6.59 -2.96
CA ARG A 232 16.91 -7.89 -2.33
C ARG A 232 15.92 -8.97 -2.70
N ILE A 233 14.68 -8.59 -2.95
CA ILE A 233 13.59 -9.51 -3.16
C ILE A 233 12.80 -9.06 -4.40
N VAL A 234 12.62 -9.99 -5.34
CA VAL A 234 11.72 -9.82 -6.50
C VAL A 234 10.76 -10.99 -6.53
N TYR A 235 9.48 -10.72 -6.52
CA TYR A 235 8.42 -11.70 -6.80
C TYR A 235 8.03 -11.54 -8.27
N ALA A 236 8.20 -12.60 -9.05
CA ALA A 236 8.02 -12.62 -10.49
C ALA A 236 7.30 -13.90 -10.97
N GLU A 237 6.44 -14.51 -10.13
CA GLU A 237 5.60 -15.63 -10.55
C GLU A 237 4.73 -15.19 -11.73
N GLY A 238 4.60 -16.05 -12.75
CA GLY A 238 3.84 -15.73 -13.97
C GLY A 238 4.53 -14.80 -14.97
N CYS A 239 5.75 -14.30 -14.70
CA CYS A 239 6.59 -13.63 -15.67
C CYS A 239 7.26 -14.63 -16.64
N HIS A 240 7.72 -14.13 -17.80
CA HIS A 240 8.40 -14.95 -18.82
C HIS A 240 9.91 -15.07 -18.54
N LEU A 241 10.26 -15.52 -17.32
CA LEU A 241 11.66 -15.68 -16.89
C LEU A 241 12.08 -17.16 -16.90
N SER A 242 13.25 -17.44 -17.49
CA SER A 242 13.83 -18.78 -17.51
C SER A 242 14.66 -19.04 -16.25
N ASP A 243 14.75 -20.33 -15.83
CA ASP A 243 15.66 -20.74 -14.74
C ASP A 243 17.11 -20.41 -15.04
N PHE A 244 17.50 -20.47 -16.32
CA PHE A 244 18.86 -20.15 -16.76
C PHE A 244 19.19 -18.67 -16.52
N ALA A 245 18.31 -17.76 -16.91
CA ALA A 245 18.53 -16.32 -16.72
C ALA A 245 18.54 -15.94 -15.24
N ILE A 246 17.56 -16.44 -14.45
CA ILE A 246 17.52 -16.22 -13.00
C ILE A 246 18.78 -16.78 -12.33
N GLY A 247 19.20 -18.02 -12.65
CA GLY A 247 20.39 -18.63 -12.09
C GLY A 247 21.65 -17.84 -12.39
N GLY A 248 21.77 -17.30 -13.60
CA GLY A 248 22.87 -16.43 -14.01
C GLY A 248 22.96 -15.13 -13.19
N ILE A 249 21.82 -14.50 -12.92
CA ILE A 249 21.75 -13.27 -12.11
C ILE A 249 22.04 -13.55 -10.63
N VAL A 250 21.36 -14.53 -10.03
CA VAL A 250 21.50 -14.84 -8.60
C VAL A 250 22.91 -15.34 -8.26
N SER A 251 23.56 -16.09 -9.17
CA SER A 251 24.97 -16.50 -9.00
C SER A 251 25.93 -15.31 -8.95
N ARG A 252 25.65 -14.26 -9.70
CA ARG A 252 26.47 -13.03 -9.73
C ARG A 252 26.13 -12.07 -8.59
N TYR A 253 24.88 -12.06 -8.14
CA TYR A 253 24.35 -11.19 -7.10
C TYR A 253 23.61 -12.01 -6.03
N PRO A 254 24.35 -12.70 -5.13
CA PRO A 254 23.77 -13.63 -4.16
C PRO A 254 22.84 -12.96 -3.13
N SER A 255 22.88 -11.62 -3.01
CA SER A 255 21.99 -10.86 -2.14
C SER A 255 20.60 -10.61 -2.73
N LEU A 256 20.39 -10.94 -4.02
CA LEU A 256 19.10 -10.80 -4.69
C LEU A 256 18.43 -12.17 -4.78
N ALA A 257 17.22 -12.26 -4.24
CA ALA A 257 16.35 -13.42 -4.36
C ALA A 257 15.24 -13.11 -5.38
N ILE A 258 15.03 -14.01 -6.35
CA ILE A 258 13.95 -13.92 -7.33
C ILE A 258 13.07 -15.14 -7.16
N PHE A 259 11.81 -14.92 -6.83
CA PHE A 259 10.79 -15.95 -6.67
C PHE A 259 9.87 -15.96 -7.91
N ARG A 260 9.66 -17.17 -8.48
CA ARG A 260 8.76 -17.39 -9.61
C ARG A 260 7.96 -18.68 -9.47
#